data_4c0e6bb52c9d8c40d5bd2052f81f82db
#
_entry.id   4c0e6bb52c9d8c40d5bd2052f81f82db
#
_cell.length_a   1.000
_cell.length_b   1.000
_cell.length_c   1.000
_cell.angle_alpha   90.00
_cell.angle_beta   90.00
_cell.angle_gamma   90.00
#
_symmetry.space_group_name_H-M   'P 1'
#
loop_
_entity.id
_entity.type
_entity.pdbx_description
1 polymer ?
#
loop_
_entity_poly.entity_id
_entity_poly.type
_entity_poly.pdbx_seq_one_letter_code
_entity_poly.pdbx_strand_id
1 'polypeptide(L)'
;MKKIILFLVVVSCAMGVSAQKMNFHKNCVISHRGAWKEKGLPQNSLASWREAVRLGVHGSECDVHITADDSLVVTHDVKQHGLRVNEATYAEFTKYPLKNGEKMPTFREYLAEVMKQNRTKLVIDVKTMISDEYSLRLSKAILRTIDEMGAMPWCEFLGGNIKALQYIRETTGRRTAYLGKYKKELPNMHPDSVRANGLKEVDYQDMFYKAHPEWIKTFKRRRVHLNAWTINKEEDMDWFLKHKFDYITTDYPAKLIEKIGYKAK
;
A
#
# COMPACT_ATOMS: atom_id res chain seq x y z
N MET A 1 28.88 -41.94 -46.12
CA MET A 1 28.67 -40.58 -45.60
C MET A 1 28.07 -40.68 -44.22
N LYS A 2 28.88 -40.47 -43.15
CA LYS A 2 28.43 -40.54 -41.76
C LYS A 2 27.91 -39.15 -41.36
N LYS A 3 26.60 -39.02 -41.01
CA LYS A 3 26.02 -37.80 -40.47
C LYS A 3 26.39 -37.70 -39.00
N ILE A 4 27.18 -36.67 -38.66
CA ILE A 4 27.49 -36.32 -37.28
C ILE A 4 26.33 -35.46 -36.79
N ILE A 5 25.56 -35.96 -35.81
CA ILE A 5 24.52 -35.21 -35.12
C ILE A 5 25.21 -34.52 -33.94
N LEU A 6 25.32 -33.19 -34.01
CA LEU A 6 25.82 -32.35 -32.95
C LEU A 6 24.73 -32.09 -31.92
N PHE A 7 24.82 -32.70 -30.73
CA PHE A 7 23.95 -32.41 -29.61
C PHE A 7 24.43 -31.11 -28.92
N LEU A 8 23.65 -30.03 -29.11
CA LEU A 8 23.83 -28.82 -28.31
C LEU A 8 23.25 -29.08 -26.91
N VAL A 9 24.11 -29.25 -25.92
CA VAL A 9 23.72 -29.25 -24.50
C VAL A 9 23.53 -27.80 -24.09
N VAL A 10 22.28 -27.35 -24.00
CA VAL A 10 21.95 -26.05 -23.36
C VAL A 10 22.05 -26.23 -21.85
N VAL A 11 23.18 -25.81 -21.27
CA VAL A 11 23.33 -25.70 -19.82
C VAL A 11 22.52 -24.50 -19.37
N SER A 12 21.31 -24.73 -18.90
CA SER A 12 20.51 -23.75 -18.19
C SER A 12 21.17 -23.50 -16.82
N CYS A 13 21.94 -22.43 -16.71
CA CYS A 13 22.34 -21.89 -15.40
C CYS A 13 21.09 -21.35 -14.69
N ALA A 14 20.41 -22.21 -13.95
CA ALA A 14 19.48 -21.77 -12.93
C ALA A 14 20.29 -21.07 -11.84
N MET A 15 20.47 -19.75 -11.95
CA MET A 15 20.92 -18.94 -10.82
C MET A 15 19.86 -19.09 -9.72
N GLY A 16 20.18 -19.90 -8.73
CA GLY A 16 19.38 -20.01 -7.52
C GLY A 16 19.33 -18.65 -6.85
N VAL A 17 18.26 -17.91 -7.12
CA VAL A 17 17.93 -16.73 -6.31
C VAL A 17 17.62 -17.26 -4.92
N SER A 18 18.61 -17.17 -4.03
CA SER A 18 18.38 -17.45 -2.60
C SER A 18 17.21 -16.56 -2.16
N ALA A 19 16.10 -17.20 -1.79
CA ALA A 19 14.92 -16.45 -1.33
C ALA A 19 15.33 -15.60 -0.14
N GLN A 20 15.41 -14.29 -0.30
CA GLN A 20 15.77 -13.36 0.75
C GLN A 20 14.81 -13.54 1.93
N LYS A 21 15.34 -13.94 3.09
CA LYS A 21 14.51 -14.12 4.28
C LYS A 21 13.90 -12.77 4.69
N MET A 22 12.58 -12.68 4.70
CA MET A 22 11.86 -11.48 5.14
C MET A 22 12.01 -11.31 6.66
N ASN A 23 12.34 -10.10 7.08
CA ASN A 23 12.50 -9.72 8.49
C ASN A 23 11.86 -8.35 8.76
N PHE A 24 10.55 -8.27 8.52
CA PHE A 24 9.80 -7.02 8.61
C PHE A 24 9.79 -6.44 10.03
N HIS A 25 9.85 -5.11 10.11
CA HIS A 25 9.74 -4.37 11.36
C HIS A 25 8.39 -4.65 12.04
N LYS A 26 8.43 -4.88 13.35
CA LYS A 26 7.25 -5.18 14.19
C LYS A 26 6.90 -3.95 15.03
N ASN A 27 6.41 -2.92 14.40
CA ASN A 27 5.82 -1.74 15.05
C ASN A 27 4.47 -1.41 14.41
N CYS A 28 3.78 -0.40 14.94
CA CYS A 28 2.45 -0.02 14.45
C CYS A 28 2.48 1.10 13.41
N VAL A 29 3.65 1.54 12.94
CA VAL A 29 3.77 2.74 12.11
C VAL A 29 3.65 2.43 10.64
N ILE A 30 2.67 3.04 9.97
CA ILE A 30 2.58 3.08 8.50
C ILE A 30 2.79 4.52 8.06
N SER A 31 3.78 4.75 7.17
CA SER A 31 3.97 6.06 6.56
C SER A 31 2.97 6.27 5.42
N HIS A 32 2.16 7.31 5.49
CA HIS A 32 1.16 7.67 4.49
C HIS A 32 1.84 8.26 3.27
N ARG A 33 1.73 7.60 2.11
CA ARG A 33 2.37 7.98 0.83
C ARG A 33 3.89 8.15 0.91
N GLY A 34 4.53 7.31 1.74
CA GLY A 34 5.94 7.45 2.10
C GLY A 34 6.19 8.39 3.27
N ALA A 35 7.44 8.49 3.71
CA ALA A 35 7.87 9.44 4.74
C ALA A 35 8.27 10.79 4.10
N TRP A 36 7.29 11.51 3.62
CA TRP A 36 7.51 12.68 2.75
C TRP A 36 7.53 14.00 3.52
N LYS A 37 6.64 14.18 4.51
CA LYS A 37 6.30 15.51 5.04
C LYS A 37 7.41 16.15 5.85
N GLU A 38 8.04 15.37 6.73
CA GLU A 38 9.10 15.86 7.63
C GLU A 38 10.39 16.25 6.88
N LYS A 39 10.58 15.70 5.67
CA LYS A 39 11.74 16.00 4.80
C LYS A 39 11.39 16.87 3.59
N GLY A 40 10.13 17.27 3.44
CA GLY A 40 9.69 18.03 2.27
C GLY A 40 9.81 17.28 0.93
N LEU A 41 9.80 15.94 0.98
CA LEU A 41 9.86 15.08 -0.20
C LEU A 41 8.50 15.05 -0.91
N PRO A 42 8.42 14.72 -2.18
CA PRO A 42 7.14 14.44 -2.81
C PRO A 42 6.48 13.18 -2.22
N GLN A 43 5.17 13.23 -1.97
CA GLN A 43 4.40 12.03 -1.64
C GLN A 43 4.39 11.05 -2.81
N ASN A 44 4.26 9.75 -2.54
CA ASN A 44 4.24 8.71 -3.56
C ASN A 44 5.51 8.67 -4.46
N SER A 45 6.64 9.19 -3.99
CA SER A 45 7.92 9.20 -4.69
C SER A 45 8.85 8.07 -4.21
N LEU A 46 9.85 7.73 -5.02
CA LEU A 46 10.88 6.78 -4.58
C LEU A 46 11.69 7.35 -3.41
N ALA A 47 11.90 8.68 -3.38
CA ALA A 47 12.57 9.34 -2.26
C ALA A 47 11.80 9.18 -0.94
N SER A 48 10.47 9.37 -0.94
CA SER A 48 9.66 9.21 0.27
C SER A 48 9.57 7.73 0.74
N TRP A 49 9.59 6.78 -0.19
CA TRP A 49 9.71 5.36 0.13
C TRP A 49 11.04 5.05 0.84
N ARG A 50 12.17 5.50 0.26
CA ARG A 50 13.50 5.28 0.85
C ARG A 50 13.61 5.86 2.26
N GLU A 51 13.03 7.03 2.49
CA GLU A 51 13.00 7.63 3.82
C GLU A 51 12.16 6.81 4.80
N ALA A 52 11.03 6.25 4.38
CA ALA A 52 10.22 5.34 5.20
C ALA A 52 11.02 4.09 5.60
N VAL A 53 11.75 3.49 4.66
CA VAL A 53 12.66 2.36 4.93
C VAL A 53 13.75 2.75 5.92
N ARG A 54 14.38 3.92 5.76
CA ARG A 54 15.41 4.43 6.66
C ARG A 54 14.90 4.60 8.10
N LEU A 55 13.67 5.03 8.27
CA LEU A 55 13.02 5.18 9.59
C LEU A 55 12.67 3.84 10.25
N GLY A 56 12.62 2.75 9.50
CA GLY A 56 12.28 1.44 10.03
C GLY A 56 10.80 1.29 10.38
N VAL A 57 9.91 1.91 9.63
CA VAL A 57 8.46 1.74 9.80
C VAL A 57 8.04 0.31 9.42
N HIS A 58 6.92 -0.16 9.99
CA HIS A 58 6.32 -1.45 9.61
C HIS A 58 6.01 -1.49 8.11
N GLY A 59 5.32 -0.46 7.64
CA GLY A 59 4.88 -0.34 6.26
C GLY A 59 4.92 1.08 5.75
N SER A 60 5.04 1.21 4.43
CA SER A 60 4.85 2.48 3.73
C SER A 60 3.72 2.32 2.73
N GLU A 61 2.72 3.17 2.85
CA GLU A 61 1.55 3.16 1.98
C GLU A 61 1.86 3.92 0.70
N CYS A 62 1.27 3.47 -0.41
CA CYS A 62 1.26 4.15 -1.70
C CYS A 62 -0.08 3.98 -2.40
N ASP A 63 -0.43 4.99 -3.19
CA ASP A 63 -1.66 5.05 -3.99
C ASP A 63 -1.39 4.56 -5.41
N VAL A 64 -2.15 3.57 -5.91
CA VAL A 64 -1.97 3.05 -7.27
C VAL A 64 -3.20 3.31 -8.13
N HIS A 65 -2.98 3.86 -9.31
CA HIS A 65 -3.97 4.04 -10.37
C HIS A 65 -3.54 3.35 -11.67
N ILE A 66 -4.50 3.21 -12.60
CA ILE A 66 -4.24 2.75 -13.96
C ILE A 66 -4.62 3.84 -14.97
N THR A 67 -3.73 4.14 -15.89
CA THR A 67 -3.89 5.14 -16.94
C THR A 67 -4.73 4.63 -18.12
N ALA A 68 -5.00 5.49 -19.11
CA ALA A 68 -5.73 5.11 -20.32
C ALA A 68 -4.98 4.06 -21.15
N ASP A 69 -3.63 4.09 -21.13
CA ASP A 69 -2.73 3.16 -21.84
C ASP A 69 -2.30 1.97 -20.96
N ASP A 70 -3.09 1.60 -19.97
CA ASP A 70 -2.85 0.46 -19.06
C ASP A 70 -1.57 0.53 -18.22
N SER A 71 -0.92 1.69 -18.12
CA SER A 71 0.22 1.88 -17.24
C SER A 71 -0.24 2.03 -15.79
N LEU A 72 0.35 1.27 -14.87
CA LEU A 72 0.16 1.46 -13.44
C LEU A 72 1.06 2.57 -12.93
N VAL A 73 0.50 3.59 -12.30
CA VAL A 73 1.21 4.77 -11.78
C VAL A 73 0.98 4.95 -10.29
N VAL A 74 2.00 5.46 -9.59
CA VAL A 74 1.92 5.70 -8.13
C VAL A 74 1.65 7.18 -7.90
N THR A 75 0.38 7.50 -7.61
CA THR A 75 -0.12 8.85 -7.35
C THR A 75 -1.45 8.82 -6.61
N HIS A 76 -1.72 9.83 -5.80
CA HIS A 76 -2.98 9.92 -5.06
C HIS A 76 -4.12 10.53 -5.86
N ASP A 77 -3.83 11.60 -6.60
CA ASP A 77 -4.89 12.42 -7.18
C ASP A 77 -5.36 11.87 -8.53
N VAL A 78 -6.67 11.72 -8.68
CA VAL A 78 -7.30 11.32 -9.93
C VAL A 78 -7.07 12.35 -11.04
N LYS A 79 -6.88 13.63 -10.66
CA LYS A 79 -6.64 14.73 -11.60
C LYS A 79 -5.43 15.54 -11.17
N GLN A 80 -4.44 15.66 -12.06
CA GLN A 80 -3.23 16.47 -11.89
C GLN A 80 -2.89 17.18 -13.19
N HIS A 81 -2.41 18.43 -13.11
CA HIS A 81 -2.00 19.22 -14.28
C HIS A 81 -3.07 19.29 -15.38
N GLY A 82 -4.37 19.26 -14.99
CA GLY A 82 -5.47 19.21 -15.95
C GLY A 82 -5.78 17.82 -16.51
N LEU A 83 -4.91 16.83 -16.33
CA LEU A 83 -5.07 15.45 -16.81
C LEU A 83 -5.82 14.60 -15.79
N ARG A 84 -6.69 13.70 -16.24
CA ARG A 84 -7.31 12.65 -15.41
C ARG A 84 -6.60 11.33 -15.67
N VAL A 85 -6.27 10.62 -14.59
CA VAL A 85 -5.47 9.38 -14.65
C VAL A 85 -6.06 8.34 -15.60
N ASN A 86 -7.36 8.15 -15.57
CA ASN A 86 -8.06 7.17 -16.41
C ASN A 86 -8.29 7.61 -17.87
N GLU A 87 -7.97 8.86 -18.20
CA GLU A 87 -8.21 9.46 -19.52
C GLU A 87 -6.91 9.83 -20.25
N ALA A 88 -5.81 9.95 -19.51
CA ALA A 88 -4.49 10.31 -20.03
C ALA A 88 -3.53 9.11 -20.04
N THR A 89 -2.52 9.17 -20.88
CA THR A 89 -1.43 8.19 -20.96
C THR A 89 -0.34 8.48 -19.94
N TYR A 90 0.47 7.47 -19.60
CA TYR A 90 1.64 7.68 -18.75
C TYR A 90 2.61 8.70 -19.32
N ALA A 91 2.83 8.69 -20.63
CA ALA A 91 3.73 9.64 -21.33
C ALA A 91 3.29 11.11 -21.14
N GLU A 92 1.98 11.37 -21.03
CA GLU A 92 1.47 12.71 -20.75
C GLU A 92 1.80 13.16 -19.32
N PHE A 93 1.70 12.27 -18.32
CA PHE A 93 2.06 12.56 -16.93
C PHE A 93 3.57 12.81 -16.75
N THR A 94 4.44 12.09 -17.48
CA THR A 94 5.89 12.24 -17.36
C THR A 94 6.42 13.60 -17.80
N LYS A 95 5.60 14.42 -18.49
CA LYS A 95 5.94 15.82 -18.81
C LYS A 95 6.00 16.72 -17.57
N TYR A 96 5.45 16.26 -16.45
CA TYR A 96 5.36 17.02 -15.20
C TYR A 96 6.16 16.32 -14.10
N PRO A 97 7.43 16.68 -13.89
CA PRO A 97 8.25 16.08 -12.84
C PRO A 97 7.70 16.44 -11.44
N LEU A 98 7.97 15.59 -10.48
CA LEU A 98 7.73 15.85 -9.07
C LEU A 98 8.63 16.99 -8.58
N LYS A 99 8.30 17.61 -7.43
CA LYS A 99 9.02 18.79 -6.89
C LYS A 99 10.53 18.59 -6.70
N ASN A 100 10.98 17.35 -6.53
CA ASN A 100 12.41 16.99 -6.39
C ASN A 100 13.07 16.59 -7.72
N GLY A 101 12.39 16.77 -8.86
CA GLY A 101 12.89 16.41 -10.18
C GLY A 101 12.69 14.93 -10.58
N GLU A 102 12.20 14.07 -9.67
CA GLU A 102 11.83 12.70 -10.05
C GLU A 102 10.61 12.74 -11.00
N LYS A 103 10.52 11.78 -11.92
CA LYS A 103 9.27 11.55 -12.65
C LYS A 103 8.28 10.81 -11.73
N MET A 104 6.98 10.95 -12.00
CA MET A 104 5.97 10.08 -11.38
C MET A 104 6.35 8.61 -11.63
N PRO A 105 6.55 7.78 -10.58
CA PRO A 105 6.98 6.41 -10.81
C PRO A 105 5.85 5.55 -11.35
N THR A 106 6.18 4.63 -12.25
CA THR A 106 5.32 3.49 -12.51
C THR A 106 5.29 2.58 -11.29
N PHE A 107 4.23 1.80 -11.12
CA PHE A 107 4.15 0.82 -10.04
C PHE A 107 5.26 -0.24 -10.13
N ARG A 108 5.67 -0.61 -11.34
CA ARG A 108 6.79 -1.53 -11.57
C ARG A 108 8.13 -0.94 -11.09
N GLU A 109 8.41 0.33 -11.36
CA GLU A 109 9.60 1.02 -10.84
C GLU A 109 9.57 1.12 -9.31
N TYR A 110 8.38 1.38 -8.75
CA TYR A 110 8.20 1.45 -7.31
C TYR A 110 8.44 0.10 -6.65
N LEU A 111 7.87 -1.00 -7.18
CA LEU A 111 8.12 -2.35 -6.70
C LEU A 111 9.58 -2.76 -6.80
N ALA A 112 10.28 -2.40 -7.87
CA ALA A 112 11.70 -2.66 -8.02
C ALA A 112 12.53 -1.99 -6.90
N GLU A 113 12.13 -0.79 -6.47
CA GLU A 113 12.75 -0.13 -5.31
C GLU A 113 12.39 -0.81 -3.99
N VAL A 114 11.12 -1.21 -3.83
CA VAL A 114 10.61 -1.93 -2.64
C VAL A 114 11.41 -3.21 -2.40
N MET A 115 11.69 -3.96 -3.43
CA MET A 115 12.38 -5.27 -3.36
C MET A 115 13.87 -5.18 -3.03
N LYS A 116 14.47 -4.00 -3.01
CA LYS A 116 15.89 -3.82 -2.61
C LYS A 116 16.14 -4.04 -1.12
N GLN A 117 15.09 -4.22 -0.32
CA GLN A 117 15.17 -4.43 1.12
C GLN A 117 14.13 -5.48 1.57
N ASN A 118 14.21 -5.96 2.82
CA ASN A 118 13.36 -7.04 3.35
C ASN A 118 12.75 -6.69 4.73
N ARG A 119 12.65 -5.40 5.07
CA ARG A 119 12.34 -4.94 6.42
C ARG A 119 11.07 -4.10 6.53
N THR A 120 10.71 -3.35 5.48
CA THR A 120 9.50 -2.52 5.43
C THR A 120 8.55 -3.06 4.37
N LYS A 121 7.28 -3.16 4.71
CA LYS A 121 6.22 -3.60 3.81
C LYS A 121 5.73 -2.47 2.92
N LEU A 122 5.24 -2.83 1.75
CA LEU A 122 4.46 -1.93 0.89
C LEU A 122 2.98 -2.16 1.15
N VAL A 123 2.27 -1.13 1.57
CA VAL A 123 0.82 -1.12 1.75
C VAL A 123 0.22 -0.41 0.54
N ILE A 124 -0.52 -1.15 -0.28
CA ILE A 124 -1.01 -0.68 -1.57
C ILE A 124 -2.47 -0.23 -1.43
N ASP A 125 -2.73 1.08 -1.56
CA ASP A 125 -4.09 1.59 -1.74
C ASP A 125 -4.53 1.40 -3.19
N VAL A 126 -5.40 0.42 -3.38
CA VAL A 126 -6.03 0.14 -4.67
C VAL A 126 -7.12 1.18 -4.90
N LYS A 127 -6.82 2.21 -5.69
CA LYS A 127 -7.73 3.34 -5.90
C LYS A 127 -9.00 2.92 -6.65
N THR A 128 -10.13 3.14 -6.01
CA THR A 128 -11.43 2.58 -6.42
C THR A 128 -12.46 3.65 -6.78
N MET A 129 -12.00 4.85 -7.15
CA MET A 129 -12.84 6.06 -7.16
C MET A 129 -13.77 6.20 -8.37
N ILE A 130 -13.65 5.35 -9.42
CA ILE A 130 -14.36 5.56 -10.70
C ILE A 130 -15.54 4.60 -10.84
N SER A 131 -15.31 3.29 -10.78
CA SER A 131 -16.34 2.25 -10.87
C SER A 131 -15.83 0.90 -10.32
N ASP A 132 -16.75 -0.06 -10.13
CA ASP A 132 -16.41 -1.45 -9.80
C ASP A 132 -15.53 -2.08 -10.89
N GLU A 133 -15.86 -1.82 -12.16
CA GLU A 133 -15.10 -2.33 -13.31
C GLU A 133 -13.66 -1.79 -13.31
N TYR A 134 -13.50 -0.47 -13.12
CA TYR A 134 -12.18 0.15 -12.97
C TYR A 134 -11.40 -0.49 -11.82
N SER A 135 -12.04 -0.67 -10.67
CA SER A 135 -11.41 -1.22 -9.47
C SER A 135 -10.95 -2.66 -9.67
N LEU A 136 -11.74 -3.48 -10.37
CA LEU A 136 -11.37 -4.86 -10.72
C LEU A 136 -10.26 -4.90 -11.78
N ARG A 137 -10.32 -4.05 -12.82
CA ARG A 137 -9.25 -3.93 -13.83
C ARG A 137 -7.94 -3.53 -13.18
N LEU A 138 -7.96 -2.52 -12.32
CA LEU A 138 -6.80 -2.08 -11.55
C LEU A 138 -6.24 -3.19 -10.67
N SER A 139 -7.09 -3.89 -9.90
CA SER A 139 -6.67 -5.00 -9.04
C SER A 139 -5.98 -6.12 -9.83
N LYS A 140 -6.55 -6.50 -10.97
CA LYS A 140 -5.97 -7.52 -11.87
C LYS A 140 -4.59 -7.10 -12.38
N ALA A 141 -4.44 -5.85 -12.80
CA ALA A 141 -3.17 -5.31 -13.30
C ALA A 141 -2.10 -5.24 -12.19
N ILE A 142 -2.48 -4.79 -10.98
CA ILE A 142 -1.60 -4.78 -9.81
C ILE A 142 -1.11 -6.20 -9.48
N LEU A 143 -2.02 -7.17 -9.36
CA LEU A 143 -1.67 -8.55 -9.01
C LEU A 143 -0.78 -9.20 -10.07
N ARG A 144 -1.06 -8.98 -11.36
CA ARG A 144 -0.21 -9.46 -12.45
C ARG A 144 1.21 -8.89 -12.34
N THR A 145 1.35 -7.59 -12.12
CA THR A 145 2.67 -6.96 -11.99
C THR A 145 3.43 -7.48 -10.76
N ILE A 146 2.75 -7.69 -9.64
CA ILE A 146 3.34 -8.26 -8.42
C ILE A 146 3.81 -9.71 -8.67
N ASP A 147 3.02 -10.52 -9.35
CA ASP A 147 3.34 -11.91 -9.69
C ASP A 147 4.54 -12.00 -10.61
N GLU A 148 4.53 -11.25 -11.72
CA GLU A 148 5.64 -11.16 -12.69
C GLU A 148 6.98 -10.78 -12.03
N MET A 149 6.95 -9.98 -10.98
CA MET A 149 8.13 -9.53 -10.25
C MET A 149 8.48 -10.40 -9.03
N GLY A 150 7.60 -11.33 -8.62
CA GLY A 150 7.77 -12.08 -7.38
C GLY A 150 7.67 -11.22 -6.11
N ALA A 151 6.98 -10.06 -6.17
CA ALA A 151 6.96 -9.05 -5.13
C ALA A 151 5.93 -9.30 -4.01
N MET A 152 5.12 -10.34 -4.10
CA MET A 152 4.05 -10.63 -3.14
C MET A 152 4.49 -10.68 -1.67
N PRO A 153 5.70 -11.14 -1.30
CA PRO A 153 6.12 -11.14 0.10
C PRO A 153 6.13 -9.75 0.77
N TRP A 154 6.36 -8.68 0.00
CA TRP A 154 6.39 -7.30 0.51
C TRP A 154 5.01 -6.67 0.62
N CYS A 155 4.00 -7.17 -0.11
CA CYS A 155 2.75 -6.47 -0.36
C CYS A 155 1.68 -6.74 0.69
N GLU A 156 1.00 -5.68 1.10
CA GLU A 156 -0.27 -5.65 1.82
C GLU A 156 -1.25 -4.76 1.03
N PHE A 157 -2.55 -4.94 1.20
CA PHE A 157 -3.55 -4.30 0.36
C PHE A 157 -4.63 -3.61 1.18
N LEU A 158 -5.00 -2.42 0.76
CA LEU A 158 -6.19 -1.71 1.25
C LEU A 158 -6.96 -1.07 0.09
N GLY A 159 -8.18 -0.67 0.34
CA GLY A 159 -9.01 0.03 -0.64
C GLY A 159 -10.44 0.20 -0.20
N GLY A 160 -11.18 1.03 -0.91
CA GLY A 160 -12.59 1.34 -0.60
C GLY A 160 -13.62 0.46 -1.32
N ASN A 161 -13.21 -0.39 -2.27
CA ASN A 161 -14.14 -1.22 -3.04
C ASN A 161 -14.11 -2.68 -2.56
N ILE A 162 -15.24 -3.15 -2.03
CA ILE A 162 -15.36 -4.49 -1.44
C ILE A 162 -15.09 -5.60 -2.47
N LYS A 163 -15.60 -5.46 -3.71
CA LYS A 163 -15.41 -6.45 -4.78
C LYS A 163 -13.94 -6.60 -5.15
N ALA A 164 -13.22 -5.47 -5.26
CA ALA A 164 -11.78 -5.47 -5.50
C ALA A 164 -11.01 -6.16 -4.37
N LEU A 165 -11.33 -5.85 -3.11
CA LEU A 165 -10.70 -6.46 -1.94
C LEU A 165 -10.99 -7.97 -1.84
N GLN A 166 -12.22 -8.38 -2.15
CA GLN A 166 -12.59 -9.80 -2.20
C GLN A 166 -11.81 -10.53 -3.29
N TYR A 167 -11.74 -9.95 -4.50
CA TYR A 167 -10.96 -10.50 -5.60
C TYR A 167 -9.47 -10.69 -5.23
N ILE A 168 -8.83 -9.66 -4.64
CA ILE A 168 -7.44 -9.74 -4.19
C ILE A 168 -7.27 -10.86 -3.15
N ARG A 169 -8.16 -10.93 -2.15
CA ARG A 169 -8.10 -11.94 -1.10
C ARG A 169 -8.27 -13.35 -1.66
N GLU A 170 -9.22 -13.57 -2.55
CA GLU A 170 -9.50 -14.88 -3.15
C GLU A 170 -8.35 -15.34 -4.05
N THR A 171 -7.74 -14.41 -4.79
CA THR A 171 -6.61 -14.72 -5.68
C THR A 171 -5.31 -14.98 -4.90
N THR A 172 -5.07 -14.27 -3.80
CA THR A 172 -3.75 -14.27 -3.13
C THR A 172 -3.73 -14.94 -1.75
N GLY A 173 -4.87 -15.18 -1.15
CA GLY A 173 -4.99 -15.59 0.25
C GLY A 173 -4.58 -14.52 1.26
N ARG A 174 -4.19 -13.30 0.81
CA ARG A 174 -3.75 -12.21 1.68
C ARG A 174 -4.92 -11.52 2.37
N ARG A 175 -4.65 -10.96 3.53
CA ARG A 175 -5.60 -10.03 4.17
C ARG A 175 -5.70 -8.76 3.33
N THR A 176 -6.89 -8.19 3.33
CA THR A 176 -7.18 -6.90 2.72
C THR A 176 -7.85 -6.00 3.75
N ALA A 177 -7.41 -4.74 3.83
CA ALA A 177 -7.99 -3.74 4.71
C ALA A 177 -9.07 -2.94 3.99
N TYR A 178 -10.24 -2.80 4.61
CA TYR A 178 -11.30 -1.93 4.07
C TYR A 178 -11.03 -0.49 4.46
N LEU A 179 -10.78 0.36 3.46
CA LEU A 179 -10.57 1.79 3.61
C LEU A 179 -11.90 2.53 3.77
N GLY A 180 -12.17 3.02 4.97
CA GLY A 180 -13.38 3.76 5.28
C GLY A 180 -13.12 5.26 5.48
N LYS A 181 -14.02 6.09 4.94
CA LYS A 181 -14.04 7.54 5.17
C LYS A 181 -15.22 7.90 6.07
N TYR A 182 -15.01 8.76 7.05
CA TYR A 182 -16.13 9.30 7.83
C TYR A 182 -16.95 10.25 6.98
N LYS A 183 -18.18 9.87 6.71
CA LYS A 183 -19.20 10.72 6.10
C LYS A 183 -20.50 10.53 6.87
N LYS A 184 -21.14 11.64 7.24
CA LYS A 184 -22.39 11.63 8.03
C LYS A 184 -23.49 10.84 7.33
N GLU A 185 -23.59 10.97 6.00
CA GLU A 185 -24.61 10.32 5.16
C GLU A 185 -24.21 8.91 4.68
N LEU A 186 -22.95 8.55 4.79
CA LEU A 186 -22.43 7.26 4.36
C LEU A 186 -21.59 6.66 5.50
N PRO A 187 -22.23 6.00 6.47
CA PRO A 187 -21.53 5.41 7.60
C PRO A 187 -20.55 4.33 7.10
N ASN A 188 -19.41 4.27 7.74
CA ASN A 188 -18.48 3.17 7.53
C ASN A 188 -19.13 1.83 7.88
N MET A 189 -18.56 0.76 7.37
CA MET A 189 -19.09 -0.57 7.56
C MET A 189 -19.10 -0.96 9.04
N HIS A 190 -20.27 -1.34 9.56
CA HIS A 190 -20.40 -1.87 10.92
C HIS A 190 -19.50 -3.10 11.13
N PRO A 191 -18.96 -3.33 12.34
CA PRO A 191 -18.11 -4.49 12.63
C PRO A 191 -18.67 -5.85 12.18
N ASP A 192 -20.00 -6.03 12.23
CA ASP A 192 -20.66 -7.25 11.76
C ASP A 192 -20.56 -7.39 10.24
N SER A 193 -20.80 -6.30 9.53
CA SER A 193 -20.72 -6.28 8.06
C SER A 193 -19.28 -6.50 7.55
N VAL A 194 -18.27 -6.00 8.26
CA VAL A 194 -16.86 -6.27 7.93
C VAL A 194 -16.59 -7.77 7.90
N ARG A 195 -17.00 -8.49 8.97
CA ARG A 195 -16.82 -9.94 9.05
C ARG A 195 -17.68 -10.70 8.07
N ALA A 196 -18.92 -10.28 7.83
CA ALA A 196 -19.82 -10.90 6.86
C ALA A 196 -19.25 -10.81 5.42
N ASN A 197 -18.51 -9.75 5.09
CA ASN A 197 -17.77 -9.62 3.83
C ASN A 197 -16.42 -10.36 3.82
N GLY A 198 -16.11 -11.13 4.87
CA GLY A 198 -14.88 -11.90 4.98
C GLY A 198 -13.62 -11.07 5.24
N LEU A 199 -13.79 -9.77 5.52
CA LEU A 199 -12.68 -8.85 5.80
C LEU A 199 -12.18 -9.07 7.24
N LYS A 200 -10.88 -8.88 7.44
CA LYS A 200 -10.22 -9.07 8.74
C LYS A 200 -9.42 -7.86 9.17
N GLU A 201 -9.51 -6.77 8.42
CA GLU A 201 -8.80 -5.52 8.70
C GLU A 201 -9.62 -4.33 8.19
N VAL A 202 -9.60 -3.24 8.95
CA VAL A 202 -10.20 -1.97 8.59
C VAL A 202 -9.18 -0.86 8.76
N ASP A 203 -9.20 0.09 7.83
CA ASP A 203 -8.42 1.31 7.88
C ASP A 203 -9.38 2.50 7.79
N TYR A 204 -9.79 3.01 8.96
CA TYR A 204 -10.81 4.04 9.04
C TYR A 204 -10.21 5.39 9.41
N GLN A 205 -10.85 6.45 8.93
CA GLN A 205 -10.51 7.80 9.30
C GLN A 205 -10.69 8.02 10.81
N ASP A 206 -9.79 8.78 11.44
CA ASP A 206 -9.72 9.02 12.88
C ASP A 206 -11.05 9.46 13.51
N MET A 207 -11.75 10.38 12.85
CA MET A 207 -13.04 10.92 13.29
C MET A 207 -14.09 9.83 13.52
N PHE A 208 -14.02 8.74 12.72
CA PHE A 208 -14.94 7.63 12.87
C PHE A 208 -14.74 6.91 14.21
N TYR A 209 -13.52 6.58 14.58
CA TYR A 209 -13.24 5.92 15.85
C TYR A 209 -13.54 6.79 17.07
N LYS A 210 -13.36 8.11 16.93
CA LYS A 210 -13.71 9.07 17.99
C LYS A 210 -15.23 9.22 18.15
N ALA A 211 -15.97 9.12 17.04
CA ALA A 211 -17.44 9.14 17.06
C ALA A 211 -18.06 7.81 17.58
N HIS A 212 -17.34 6.69 17.38
CA HIS A 212 -17.80 5.33 17.73
C HIS A 212 -16.75 4.53 18.51
N PRO A 213 -16.30 5.00 19.68
CA PRO A 213 -15.23 4.33 20.43
C PRO A 213 -15.61 2.91 20.89
N GLU A 214 -16.91 2.63 21.05
CA GLU A 214 -17.44 1.30 21.40
C GLU A 214 -17.15 0.23 20.31
N TRP A 215 -16.98 0.65 19.05
CA TRP A 215 -16.67 -0.26 17.95
C TRP A 215 -15.26 -0.82 18.02
N ILE A 216 -14.32 -0.09 18.63
CA ILE A 216 -12.94 -0.56 18.83
C ILE A 216 -12.95 -1.90 19.58
N LYS A 217 -13.71 -1.97 20.69
CA LYS A 217 -13.85 -3.20 21.47
C LYS A 217 -14.54 -4.32 20.67
N THR A 218 -15.53 -3.95 19.86
CA THR A 218 -16.27 -4.91 19.01
C THR A 218 -15.39 -5.49 17.91
N PHE A 219 -14.62 -4.66 17.20
CA PHE A 219 -13.64 -5.11 16.21
C PHE A 219 -12.62 -6.06 16.80
N LYS A 220 -12.03 -5.71 17.96
CA LYS A 220 -11.05 -6.55 18.64
C LYS A 220 -11.62 -7.92 19.05
N ARG A 221 -12.83 -7.97 19.64
CA ARG A 221 -13.51 -9.24 19.95
C ARG A 221 -13.72 -10.12 18.71
N ARG A 222 -13.94 -9.50 17.55
CA ARG A 222 -14.11 -10.18 16.26
C ARG A 222 -12.80 -10.49 15.56
N ARG A 223 -11.64 -10.21 16.19
CA ARG A 223 -10.31 -10.38 15.60
C ARG A 223 -10.17 -9.67 14.26
N VAL A 224 -10.67 -8.45 14.18
CA VAL A 224 -10.46 -7.51 13.07
C VAL A 224 -9.31 -6.60 13.47
N HIS A 225 -8.29 -6.51 12.62
CA HIS A 225 -7.16 -5.59 12.79
C HIS A 225 -7.62 -4.15 12.56
N LEU A 226 -7.08 -3.25 13.35
CA LEU A 226 -7.43 -1.84 13.34
C LEU A 226 -6.27 -1.00 12.82
N ASN A 227 -6.50 -0.27 11.74
CA ASN A 227 -5.67 0.84 11.31
C ASN A 227 -6.48 2.15 11.36
N ALA A 228 -5.80 3.26 11.56
CA ALA A 228 -6.42 4.58 11.55
C ALA A 228 -5.59 5.56 10.71
N TRP A 229 -6.26 6.41 9.91
CA TRP A 229 -5.66 7.41 9.03
C TRP A 229 -6.39 8.75 9.08
N THR A 230 -5.78 9.90 8.78
CA THR A 230 -4.35 10.14 8.80
C THR A 230 -4.03 10.83 10.11
N ILE A 231 -3.28 10.14 10.98
CA ILE A 231 -3.05 10.56 12.36
C ILE A 231 -1.81 11.44 12.43
N ASN A 232 -2.02 12.75 12.47
CA ASN A 232 -0.93 13.74 12.36
C ASN A 232 -0.68 14.55 13.62
N LYS A 233 -1.64 14.63 14.53
CA LYS A 233 -1.51 15.35 15.80
C LYS A 233 -0.98 14.41 16.88
N GLU A 234 -0.17 14.94 17.78
CA GLU A 234 0.45 14.14 18.85
C GLU A 234 -0.57 13.61 19.85
N GLU A 235 -1.55 14.42 20.21
CA GLU A 235 -2.65 13.98 21.06
C GLU A 235 -3.45 12.83 20.45
N ASP A 236 -3.61 12.82 19.12
CA ASP A 236 -4.27 11.73 18.41
C ASP A 236 -3.37 10.48 18.39
N MET A 237 -2.08 10.63 18.13
CA MET A 237 -1.12 9.51 18.21
C MET A 237 -1.20 8.84 19.60
N ASP A 238 -1.19 9.62 20.69
CA ASP A 238 -1.31 9.11 22.05
C ASP A 238 -2.64 8.39 22.28
N TRP A 239 -3.72 8.94 21.76
CA TRP A 239 -5.04 8.32 21.87
C TRP A 239 -5.10 6.97 21.18
N PHE A 240 -4.63 6.86 19.93
CA PHE A 240 -4.62 5.61 19.17
C PHE A 240 -3.64 4.58 19.75
N LEU A 241 -2.49 4.98 20.23
CA LEU A 241 -1.54 4.12 20.96
C LEU A 241 -2.16 3.57 22.26
N LYS A 242 -2.82 4.41 23.06
CA LYS A 242 -3.54 4.00 24.27
C LYS A 242 -4.62 2.96 23.98
N HIS A 243 -5.31 3.09 22.84
CA HIS A 243 -6.33 2.15 22.42
C HIS A 243 -5.74 0.91 21.72
N LYS A 244 -4.41 0.78 21.64
CA LYS A 244 -3.68 -0.39 21.08
C LYS A 244 -4.17 -0.75 19.68
N PHE A 245 -4.12 0.19 18.77
CA PHE A 245 -4.34 -0.05 17.35
C PHE A 245 -3.20 -0.92 16.79
N ASP A 246 -3.53 -1.80 15.85
CA ASP A 246 -2.53 -2.63 15.19
C ASP A 246 -1.61 -1.78 14.32
N TYR A 247 -2.21 -0.78 13.63
CA TYR A 247 -1.48 0.18 12.80
C TYR A 247 -2.02 1.60 12.97
N ILE A 248 -1.13 2.56 12.72
CA ILE A 248 -1.40 4.01 12.71
C ILE A 248 -0.73 4.58 11.47
N THR A 249 -1.54 5.05 10.52
CA THR A 249 -1.07 5.67 9.28
C THR A 249 -0.94 7.17 9.46
N THR A 250 0.27 7.71 9.20
CA THR A 250 0.61 9.11 9.49
C THR A 250 1.52 9.74 8.43
N ASP A 251 1.40 11.06 8.23
CA ASP A 251 2.36 11.87 7.46
C ASP A 251 3.65 12.18 8.24
N TYR A 252 3.68 11.90 9.56
CA TYR A 252 4.79 12.18 10.47
C TYR A 252 5.36 10.88 11.08
N PRO A 253 5.84 9.94 10.26
CA PRO A 253 6.28 8.63 10.75
C PRO A 253 7.50 8.70 11.66
N ALA A 254 8.43 9.66 11.48
CA ALA A 254 9.59 9.81 12.35
C ALA A 254 9.15 10.18 13.77
N LYS A 255 8.21 11.12 13.90
CA LYS A 255 7.62 11.50 15.18
C LYS A 255 6.95 10.32 15.89
N LEU A 256 6.18 9.50 15.17
CA LEU A 256 5.51 8.33 15.76
C LEU A 256 6.52 7.23 16.14
N ILE A 257 7.56 7.00 15.33
CA ILE A 257 8.67 6.07 15.66
C ILE A 257 9.39 6.50 16.95
N GLU A 258 9.69 7.79 17.08
CA GLU A 258 10.28 8.35 18.31
C GLU A 258 9.35 8.15 19.51
N LYS A 259 8.08 8.50 19.38
CA LYS A 259 7.04 8.38 20.42
C LYS A 259 6.89 6.96 20.98
N ILE A 260 6.99 5.94 20.13
CA ILE A 260 6.93 4.52 20.56
C ILE A 260 8.29 3.97 21.02
N GLY A 261 9.37 4.77 20.97
CA GLY A 261 10.71 4.37 21.37
C GLY A 261 11.31 3.24 20.51
N TYR A 262 10.84 3.10 19.27
CA TYR A 262 11.30 2.01 18.39
C TYR A 262 12.67 2.33 17.80
N LYS A 263 13.60 1.37 17.95
CA LYS A 263 14.93 1.44 17.32
C LYS A 263 15.01 0.34 16.26
N ALA A 264 15.17 0.73 15.01
CA ALA A 264 15.45 -0.22 13.92
C ALA A 264 16.81 -0.89 14.19
N LYS A 265 16.79 -2.22 14.39
CA LYS A 265 18.01 -3.03 14.57
C LYS A 265 18.61 -3.39 13.22
#